data_b724cf307f8493574a5c156ce87344c2
#
_entry.id   b724cf307f8493574a5c156ce87344c2
#
_cell.length_a   1.000
_cell.length_b   1.000
_cell.length_c   1.000
_cell.angle_alpha   90.00
_cell.angle_beta   90.00
_cell.angle_gamma   90.00
#
_symmetry.space_group_name_H-M   'P 1'
#
loop_
_entity.id
_entity.type
_entity.pdbx_description
1 polymer ?
#
loop_
_entity_poly.entity_id
_entity_poly.type
_entity_poly.pdbx_seq_one_letter_code
_entity_poly.pdbx_strand_id
1 'polypeptide(L)'
;LSQPDDKLPADGAPFDRLMEQWLESSLDAGQQAELSNWLKDHPEQMQRFVEANVREQMLCDAARGLLLSDQVHELTPSLNKPLRWSTKRIVVVAASVAACLIFALFLLQKSERGGPAIEPSVIEPFASVAAIDQTDSVLRNGDRLGNKTIEIQRGLIRLQFDDGVEVTLQGPARYELISPGKTRLHSGLLTATVPPGAEGFQVSTPTAEVVDLGTAFGIEIDSEGIPVVSVFDGKVEVTPADSGAGRLVQEGEAVRVTQRHEIQAAKFDADVFEKVWPVASGVSGSTGAFRFAPHWPRPMGLVQSNTDIFVLPEGYARILSEPIRVNVTSPGKVRFAADLTTADIPSGKRVKSFLLQFRPLDQRDEAGPPQLQPNPNELKRIVGEITFNRPVLGLIVVGDDLRASDGLFSKRGGQFPQKGRALELSGTPRDDTITLSDDRRTVKLDLAAFGIFGDHVRVIVDQSLEN
;
A
#
# COMPACT_ATOMS: atom_id res chain seq x y z
N LEU A 1 -47.16 -8.09 31.83
CA LEU A 1 -47.31 -7.17 30.68
C LEU A 1 -46.04 -7.32 29.87
N SER A 2 -46.13 -8.17 28.85
CA SER A 2 -45.08 -8.51 27.88
C SER A 2 -44.87 -7.35 26.93
N GLN A 3 -43.64 -6.95 26.69
CA GLN A 3 -43.26 -6.15 25.53
C GLN A 3 -43.28 -7.06 24.29
N PRO A 4 -43.71 -6.57 23.12
CA PRO A 4 -43.70 -7.38 21.92
C PRO A 4 -42.27 -7.43 21.35
N ASP A 5 -41.87 -8.64 20.96
CA ASP A 5 -40.72 -8.94 20.12
C ASP A 5 -40.90 -8.25 18.75
N ASP A 6 -40.18 -7.15 18.51
CA ASP A 6 -40.06 -6.48 17.24
C ASP A 6 -38.97 -7.18 16.41
N LYS A 7 -39.24 -8.42 15.99
CA LYS A 7 -38.44 -9.09 14.97
C LYS A 7 -38.94 -8.63 13.60
N LEU A 8 -38.08 -8.07 12.81
CA LEU A 8 -38.30 -7.74 11.40
C LEU A 8 -38.91 -8.94 10.66
N PRO A 9 -40.03 -8.78 9.94
CA PRO A 9 -40.70 -9.88 9.24
C PRO A 9 -39.89 -10.30 7.99
N ALA A 10 -40.01 -11.58 7.62
CA ALA A 10 -39.34 -12.22 6.50
C ALA A 10 -39.75 -11.72 5.10
N ASP A 11 -40.70 -10.81 4.99
CA ASP A 11 -41.20 -10.23 3.73
C ASP A 11 -40.44 -8.95 3.38
N GLY A 12 -39.97 -8.85 2.13
CA GLY A 12 -39.04 -7.82 1.60
C GLY A 12 -39.45 -6.34 1.74
N ALA A 13 -40.65 -6.01 2.20
CA ALA A 13 -41.12 -4.64 2.35
C ALA A 13 -40.37 -3.78 3.41
N PRO A 14 -39.95 -4.34 4.56
CA PRO A 14 -39.11 -3.58 5.52
C PRO A 14 -37.71 -3.32 5.05
N PHE A 15 -37.12 -4.23 4.27
CA PHE A 15 -35.77 -4.09 3.72
C PHE A 15 -35.71 -2.94 2.72
N ASP A 16 -36.66 -2.85 1.80
CA ASP A 16 -36.70 -1.81 0.78
C ASP A 16 -36.79 -0.40 1.42
N ARG A 17 -37.51 -0.27 2.54
CA ARG A 17 -37.61 0.98 3.30
C ARG A 17 -36.30 1.34 4.03
N LEU A 18 -35.63 0.38 4.63
CA LEU A 18 -34.33 0.60 5.29
C LEU A 18 -33.24 0.92 4.27
N MET A 19 -33.31 0.31 3.09
CA MET A 19 -32.40 0.60 1.99
C MET A 19 -32.60 2.03 1.44
N GLU A 20 -33.84 2.48 1.31
CA GLU A 20 -34.19 3.85 0.90
C GLU A 20 -33.64 4.87 1.92
N GLN A 21 -33.84 4.62 3.21
CA GLN A 21 -33.29 5.44 4.30
C GLN A 21 -31.77 5.43 4.36
N TRP A 22 -31.13 4.31 4.01
CA TRP A 22 -29.68 4.22 3.90
C TRP A 22 -29.14 5.10 2.77
N LEU A 23 -29.73 5.02 1.58
CA LEU A 23 -29.36 5.83 0.42
C LEU A 23 -29.57 7.33 0.68
N GLU A 24 -30.59 7.70 1.45
CA GLU A 24 -30.83 9.08 1.88
C GLU A 24 -29.94 9.54 3.05
N SER A 25 -29.02 8.68 3.54
CA SER A 25 -28.16 8.93 4.70
C SER A 25 -28.95 9.31 5.99
N SER A 26 -30.17 8.80 6.12
CA SER A 26 -31.10 9.15 7.20
C SER A 26 -31.12 8.15 8.36
N LEU A 27 -30.37 7.02 8.27
CA LEU A 27 -30.26 6.02 9.33
C LEU A 27 -29.33 6.48 10.47
N ASP A 28 -29.77 6.30 11.71
CA ASP A 28 -28.90 6.48 12.86
C ASP A 28 -27.92 5.29 13.06
N ALA A 29 -26.94 5.46 13.95
CA ALA A 29 -25.91 4.44 14.19
C ALA A 29 -26.45 3.10 14.69
N GLY A 30 -27.57 3.09 15.41
CA GLY A 30 -28.23 1.89 15.90
C GLY A 30 -28.90 1.12 14.76
N GLN A 31 -29.64 1.82 13.91
CA GLN A 31 -30.30 1.28 12.74
C GLN A 31 -29.30 0.76 11.69
N GLN A 32 -28.13 1.44 11.54
CA GLN A 32 -27.04 0.96 10.68
C GLN A 32 -26.44 -0.36 11.17
N ALA A 33 -26.26 -0.50 12.48
CA ALA A 33 -25.77 -1.73 13.09
C ALA A 33 -26.78 -2.87 12.95
N GLU A 34 -28.08 -2.58 13.10
CA GLU A 34 -29.17 -3.54 12.93
C GLU A 34 -29.28 -4.02 11.48
N LEU A 35 -29.25 -3.12 10.51
CA LEU A 35 -29.22 -3.43 9.09
C LEU A 35 -28.00 -4.28 8.73
N SER A 36 -26.83 -3.93 9.23
CA SER A 36 -25.59 -4.67 9.00
C SER A 36 -25.64 -6.10 9.54
N ASN A 37 -26.23 -6.31 10.72
CA ASN A 37 -26.38 -7.65 11.29
C ASN A 37 -27.44 -8.46 10.54
N TRP A 38 -28.55 -7.84 10.18
CA TRP A 38 -29.60 -8.50 9.41
C TRP A 38 -29.12 -8.96 8.03
N LEU A 39 -28.33 -8.13 7.32
CA LEU A 39 -27.74 -8.47 6.02
C LEU A 39 -26.79 -9.67 6.08
N LYS A 40 -26.11 -9.90 7.19
CA LYS A 40 -25.23 -11.08 7.36
C LYS A 40 -26.02 -12.39 7.34
N ASP A 41 -27.25 -12.36 7.84
CA ASP A 41 -28.12 -13.53 7.91
C ASP A 41 -28.95 -13.73 6.62
N HIS A 42 -28.92 -12.75 5.68
CA HIS A 42 -29.70 -12.75 4.43
C HIS A 42 -28.83 -12.43 3.22
N PRO A 43 -27.99 -13.37 2.76
CA PRO A 43 -27.01 -13.13 1.69
C PRO A 43 -27.63 -12.74 0.34
N GLU A 44 -28.87 -13.17 0.04
CA GLU A 44 -29.62 -12.75 -1.15
C GLU A 44 -30.00 -11.27 -1.12
N GLN A 45 -30.24 -10.70 0.08
CA GLN A 45 -30.52 -9.28 0.24
C GLN A 45 -29.24 -8.44 0.27
N MET A 46 -28.13 -9.02 0.71
CA MET A 46 -26.81 -8.38 0.63
C MET A 46 -26.44 -8.05 -0.81
N GLN A 47 -26.69 -8.95 -1.76
CA GLN A 47 -26.42 -8.67 -3.17
C GLN A 47 -27.26 -7.50 -3.69
N ARG A 48 -28.56 -7.46 -3.40
CA ARG A 48 -29.45 -6.36 -3.77
C ARG A 48 -29.03 -5.02 -3.14
N PHE A 49 -28.56 -5.05 -1.89
CA PHE A 49 -28.02 -3.88 -1.19
C PHE A 49 -26.78 -3.31 -1.88
N VAL A 50 -25.83 -4.16 -2.28
CA VAL A 50 -24.62 -3.78 -3.00
C VAL A 50 -24.97 -3.20 -4.38
N GLU A 51 -25.87 -3.85 -5.14
CA GLU A 51 -26.30 -3.39 -6.46
C GLU A 51 -26.98 -2.01 -6.40
N ALA A 52 -27.77 -1.75 -5.35
CA ALA A 52 -28.44 -0.46 -5.16
C ALA A 52 -27.43 0.67 -4.86
N ASN A 53 -26.44 0.42 -3.99
CA ASN A 53 -25.39 1.39 -3.66
C ASN A 53 -24.53 1.73 -4.90
N VAL A 54 -24.15 0.72 -5.70
CA VAL A 54 -23.39 0.93 -6.94
C VAL A 54 -24.19 1.75 -7.95
N ARG A 55 -25.50 1.48 -8.09
CA ARG A 55 -26.38 2.23 -8.99
C ARG A 55 -26.51 3.70 -8.59
N GLU A 56 -26.68 3.97 -7.30
CA GLU A 56 -26.78 5.34 -6.77
C GLU A 56 -25.49 6.12 -7.02
N GLN A 57 -24.35 5.50 -6.78
CA GLN A 57 -23.04 6.11 -7.03
C GLN A 57 -22.82 6.43 -8.51
N MET A 58 -23.24 5.53 -9.42
CA MET A 58 -23.21 5.76 -10.87
C MET A 58 -24.12 6.91 -11.29
N LEU A 59 -25.30 7.04 -10.68
CA LEU A 59 -26.24 8.14 -10.96
C LEU A 59 -25.67 9.49 -10.47
N CYS A 60 -25.06 9.52 -9.31
CA CYS A 60 -24.40 10.72 -8.78
C CYS A 60 -23.23 11.17 -9.66
N ASP A 61 -22.44 10.25 -10.17
CA ASP A 61 -21.32 10.55 -11.07
C ASP A 61 -21.79 10.99 -12.46
N ALA A 62 -22.86 10.38 -12.99
CA ALA A 62 -23.50 10.81 -14.23
C ALA A 62 -24.12 12.20 -14.10
N ALA A 63 -24.77 12.52 -12.97
CA ALA A 63 -25.32 13.83 -12.69
C ALA A 63 -24.24 14.92 -12.58
N ARG A 64 -23.08 14.60 -11.95
CA ARG A 64 -21.92 15.50 -11.93
C ARG A 64 -21.35 15.74 -13.32
N GLY A 65 -21.29 14.70 -14.17
CA GLY A 65 -20.86 14.81 -15.56
C GLY A 65 -21.78 15.73 -16.40
N LEU A 66 -23.10 15.64 -16.20
CA LEU A 66 -24.11 16.48 -16.88
C LEU A 66 -24.03 17.95 -16.42
N LEU A 67 -23.84 18.22 -15.13
CA LEU A 67 -23.67 19.56 -14.59
C LEU A 67 -22.42 20.26 -15.12
N LEU A 68 -21.36 19.52 -15.42
CA LEU A 68 -20.15 20.05 -16.07
C LEU A 68 -20.33 20.28 -17.55
N SER A 69 -21.23 19.53 -18.25
CA SER A 69 -21.51 19.71 -19.67
C SER A 69 -22.44 20.91 -19.97
N ASP A 70 -23.36 21.22 -19.06
CA ASP A 70 -24.27 22.38 -19.22
C ASP A 70 -23.55 23.73 -19.12
N GLN A 71 -22.43 23.81 -18.43
CA GLN A 71 -21.62 25.04 -18.35
C GLN A 71 -20.86 25.35 -19.65
N VAL A 72 -20.71 24.39 -20.57
CA VAL A 72 -20.01 24.57 -21.85
C VAL A 72 -20.98 24.98 -22.97
N HIS A 73 -22.30 24.79 -22.83
CA HIS A 73 -23.28 25.05 -23.90
C HIS A 73 -23.86 26.45 -23.92
N GLU A 74 -23.58 27.32 -22.93
CA GLU A 74 -24.13 28.72 -22.94
C GLU A 74 -23.29 29.74 -23.74
N LEU A 75 -22.21 29.33 -24.44
CA LEU A 75 -21.32 30.27 -25.14
C LEU A 75 -21.44 30.30 -26.68
N THR A 76 -22.48 29.73 -27.28
CA THR A 76 -22.68 29.87 -28.73
C THR A 76 -24.04 30.51 -29.05
N PRO A 77 -24.10 31.82 -29.39
CA PRO A 77 -25.34 32.43 -29.91
C PRO A 77 -25.57 32.04 -31.37
N SER A 78 -26.78 31.53 -31.66
CA SER A 78 -27.21 31.19 -33.00
C SER A 78 -27.38 32.43 -33.86
N LEU A 79 -26.59 32.57 -34.91
CA LEU A 79 -26.67 33.59 -35.95
C LEU A 79 -27.56 33.09 -37.12
N ASN A 80 -28.86 33.38 -37.11
CA ASN A 80 -29.69 33.29 -38.31
C ASN A 80 -30.94 34.17 -38.20
N LYS A 81 -30.79 35.49 -38.52
CA LYS A 81 -31.88 36.34 -39.04
C LYS A 81 -31.28 37.47 -39.88
N PRO A 82 -31.80 37.77 -41.09
CA PRO A 82 -31.28 38.86 -41.93
C PRO A 82 -31.73 40.23 -41.38
N LEU A 83 -30.79 41.10 -41.11
CA LEU A 83 -31.00 42.45 -40.60
C LEU A 83 -31.15 43.44 -41.77
N ARG A 84 -32.29 44.14 -41.86
CA ARG A 84 -32.45 45.35 -42.68
C ARG A 84 -31.90 46.56 -41.94
N TRP A 85 -30.87 47.20 -42.52
CA TRP A 85 -30.16 48.31 -41.92
C TRP A 85 -30.76 49.64 -42.21
N SER A 86 -30.96 50.53 -41.22
CA SER A 86 -31.32 51.94 -41.36
C SER A 86 -30.05 52.79 -41.15
N THR A 87 -29.97 53.93 -41.87
CA THR A 87 -28.80 54.81 -41.92
C THR A 87 -28.30 55.30 -40.55
N LYS A 88 -29.16 55.39 -39.54
CA LYS A 88 -28.77 55.76 -38.16
C LYS A 88 -27.95 54.68 -37.44
N ARG A 89 -28.00 53.42 -37.89
CA ARG A 89 -27.22 52.30 -37.28
C ARG A 89 -25.83 52.18 -37.83
N ILE A 90 -25.55 52.72 -39.02
CA ILE A 90 -24.22 52.69 -39.63
C ILE A 90 -23.23 53.56 -38.84
N VAL A 91 -23.68 54.69 -38.29
CA VAL A 91 -22.82 55.58 -37.48
C VAL A 91 -22.45 54.92 -36.13
N VAL A 92 -23.37 54.21 -35.53
CA VAL A 92 -23.12 53.49 -34.25
C VAL A 92 -22.15 52.32 -34.47
N VAL A 93 -22.28 51.58 -35.58
CA VAL A 93 -21.38 50.49 -35.93
C VAL A 93 -19.97 50.99 -36.26
N ALA A 94 -19.84 52.12 -36.97
CA ALA A 94 -18.55 52.72 -37.23
C ALA A 94 -17.84 53.23 -35.97
N ALA A 95 -18.59 53.76 -35.00
CA ALA A 95 -18.06 54.15 -33.69
C ALA A 95 -17.63 52.94 -32.83
N SER A 96 -18.37 51.83 -32.87
CA SER A 96 -18.03 50.61 -32.17
C SER A 96 -16.82 49.88 -32.77
N VAL A 97 -16.69 49.88 -34.10
CA VAL A 97 -15.50 49.35 -34.79
C VAL A 97 -14.25 50.15 -34.46
N ALA A 98 -14.36 51.51 -34.44
CA ALA A 98 -13.26 52.36 -34.02
C ALA A 98 -12.86 52.14 -32.56
N ALA A 99 -13.83 51.96 -31.65
CA ALA A 99 -13.58 51.62 -30.25
C ALA A 99 -12.91 50.23 -30.09
N CYS A 100 -13.34 49.23 -30.89
CA CYS A 100 -12.69 47.90 -30.89
C CYS A 100 -11.27 47.93 -31.43
N LEU A 101 -11.01 48.77 -32.47
CA LEU A 101 -9.64 48.95 -33.01
C LEU A 101 -8.74 49.69 -32.03
N ILE A 102 -9.25 50.70 -31.31
CA ILE A 102 -8.51 51.39 -30.25
C ILE A 102 -8.23 50.44 -29.08
N PHE A 103 -9.19 49.61 -28.72
CA PHE A 103 -9.04 48.61 -27.67
C PHE A 103 -8.07 47.50 -28.10
N ALA A 104 -8.13 47.05 -29.34
CA ALA A 104 -7.14 46.10 -29.89
C ALA A 104 -5.72 46.67 -29.94
N LEU A 105 -5.59 47.96 -30.35
CA LEU A 105 -4.29 48.69 -30.30
C LEU A 105 -3.80 48.87 -28.85
N PHE A 106 -4.70 49.11 -27.90
CA PHE A 106 -4.37 49.18 -26.48
C PHE A 106 -3.91 47.84 -25.93
N LEU A 107 -4.54 46.74 -26.38
CA LEU A 107 -4.13 45.37 -26.03
C LEU A 107 -2.75 44.99 -26.66
N LEU A 108 -2.49 45.44 -27.90
CA LEU A 108 -1.21 45.24 -28.57
C LEU A 108 -0.07 46.05 -27.89
N GLN A 109 -0.35 47.30 -27.48
CA GLN A 109 0.61 48.12 -26.71
C GLN A 109 0.83 47.55 -25.29
N LYS A 110 -0.13 46.82 -24.70
CA LYS A 110 0.01 46.16 -23.41
C LYS A 110 0.82 44.85 -23.53
N SER A 111 0.90 44.25 -24.74
CA SER A 111 1.68 43.06 -25.02
C SER A 111 3.20 43.31 -25.09
N GLU A 112 3.63 44.56 -25.32
CA GLU A 112 5.06 44.89 -25.27
C GLU A 112 5.58 45.29 -23.88
N ARG A 113 4.71 45.51 -22.92
CA ARG A 113 5.14 45.61 -21.52
C ARG A 113 5.13 44.20 -21.00
N GLY A 114 6.31 43.57 -20.91
CA GLY A 114 6.56 42.21 -20.50
C GLY A 114 5.48 41.70 -19.59
N GLY A 115 4.71 40.70 -20.06
CA GLY A 115 3.87 39.93 -19.17
C GLY A 115 4.73 39.49 -17.97
N PRO A 116 4.14 39.34 -16.78
CA PRO A 116 4.90 38.79 -15.68
C PRO A 116 5.64 37.58 -16.23
N ALA A 117 6.97 37.61 -16.14
CA ALA A 117 7.77 36.44 -16.45
C ALA A 117 7.04 35.32 -15.71
N ILE A 118 6.61 34.29 -16.45
CA ILE A 118 6.15 33.04 -15.81
C ILE A 118 7.41 32.59 -15.14
N GLU A 119 7.58 32.98 -13.87
CA GLU A 119 8.58 32.35 -13.03
C GLU A 119 8.27 30.88 -13.16
N PRO A 120 9.26 30.04 -13.50
CA PRO A 120 9.04 28.60 -13.51
C PRO A 120 8.47 28.31 -12.14
N SER A 121 7.23 27.84 -12.08
CA SER A 121 6.61 27.45 -10.83
C SER A 121 7.57 26.44 -10.21
N VAL A 122 8.28 26.88 -9.18
CA VAL A 122 9.14 25.99 -8.41
C VAL A 122 8.16 24.98 -7.83
N ILE A 123 8.03 23.83 -8.49
CA ILE A 123 7.22 22.74 -7.95
C ILE A 123 7.91 22.36 -6.66
N GLU A 124 7.27 22.64 -5.53
CA GLU A 124 7.82 22.29 -4.22
C GLU A 124 8.10 20.78 -4.21
N PRO A 125 9.23 20.36 -3.63
CA PRO A 125 9.53 18.95 -3.51
C PRO A 125 8.43 18.22 -2.73
N PHE A 126 7.98 17.09 -3.25
CA PHE A 126 6.87 16.29 -2.69
C PHE A 126 7.27 14.85 -2.35
N ALA A 127 8.52 14.49 -2.56
CA ALA A 127 9.08 13.21 -2.18
C ALA A 127 10.49 13.36 -1.62
N SER A 128 10.98 12.36 -0.91
CA SER A 128 12.35 12.29 -0.39
C SER A 128 12.97 10.93 -0.67
N VAL A 129 14.31 10.90 -0.76
CA VAL A 129 15.07 9.66 -0.83
C VAL A 129 15.16 9.06 0.57
N ALA A 130 14.46 7.96 0.82
CA ALA A 130 14.38 7.32 2.13
C ALA A 130 15.47 6.27 2.36
N ALA A 131 15.96 5.60 1.29
CA ALA A 131 17.06 4.67 1.36
C ALA A 131 17.74 4.48 -0.01
N ILE A 132 19.02 4.15 0.02
CA ILE A 132 19.84 3.81 -1.14
C ILE A 132 20.65 2.56 -0.82
N ASP A 133 20.67 1.61 -1.75
CA ASP A 133 21.48 0.40 -1.66
C ASP A 133 22.21 0.12 -2.98
N GLN A 134 23.52 0.03 -2.94
CA GLN A 134 24.43 -0.35 -4.03
C GLN A 134 24.14 0.32 -5.41
N THR A 135 23.58 1.53 -5.41
CA THR A 135 23.22 2.25 -6.64
C THR A 135 24.37 3.08 -7.18
N ASP A 136 24.35 3.35 -8.48
CA ASP A 136 25.19 4.32 -9.18
C ASP A 136 24.55 5.72 -9.26
N SER A 137 23.42 5.94 -8.62
CA SER A 137 22.75 7.24 -8.57
C SER A 137 23.57 8.28 -7.81
N VAL A 138 23.45 9.53 -8.24
CA VAL A 138 24.01 10.70 -7.53
C VAL A 138 23.16 11.17 -6.35
N LEU A 139 21.98 10.58 -6.16
CA LEU A 139 21.06 10.89 -5.06
C LEU A 139 21.63 10.44 -3.73
N ARG A 140 21.23 11.12 -2.66
CA ARG A 140 21.62 10.82 -1.27
C ARG A 140 20.38 10.67 -0.40
N ASN A 141 20.50 9.90 0.69
CA ASN A 141 19.45 9.80 1.69
C ASN A 141 19.09 11.20 2.21
N GLY A 142 17.80 11.50 2.25
CA GLY A 142 17.25 12.78 2.67
C GLY A 142 17.09 13.80 1.55
N ASP A 143 17.61 13.57 0.32
CA ASP A 143 17.38 14.48 -0.81
C ASP A 143 15.88 14.66 -1.05
N ARG A 144 15.45 15.92 -1.13
CA ARG A 144 14.06 16.29 -1.47
C ARG A 144 13.92 16.38 -2.99
N LEU A 145 12.86 15.74 -3.50
CA LEU A 145 12.61 15.59 -4.93
C LEU A 145 11.25 16.18 -5.31
N GLY A 146 11.25 16.98 -6.37
CA GLY A 146 10.05 17.44 -7.07
C GLY A 146 9.92 16.75 -8.42
N ASN A 147 9.38 17.46 -9.42
CA ASN A 147 9.29 16.97 -10.80
C ASN A 147 10.70 16.66 -11.34
N LYS A 148 10.99 15.38 -11.54
CA LYS A 148 12.33 14.92 -11.93
C LYS A 148 12.28 13.50 -12.49
N THR A 149 13.14 13.22 -13.47
CA THR A 149 13.44 11.84 -13.89
C THR A 149 14.61 11.28 -13.09
N ILE A 150 14.45 10.06 -12.59
CA ILE A 150 15.46 9.27 -11.88
C ILE A 150 15.87 8.14 -12.81
N GLU A 151 17.17 8.03 -13.07
CA GLU A 151 17.76 6.92 -13.82
C GLU A 151 18.78 6.22 -12.94
N ILE A 152 18.68 4.89 -12.85
CA ILE A 152 19.61 4.03 -12.13
C ILE A 152 19.94 2.83 -13.00
N GLN A 153 21.23 2.49 -13.11
CA GLN A 153 21.68 1.32 -13.87
C GLN A 153 21.75 0.07 -13.00
N ARG A 154 21.93 0.24 -11.69
CA ARG A 154 22.00 -0.86 -10.72
C ARG A 154 21.64 -0.39 -9.32
N GLY A 155 21.36 -1.36 -8.45
CA GLY A 155 21.04 -1.14 -7.04
C GLY A 155 19.58 -0.76 -6.84
N LEU A 156 19.28 -0.22 -5.67
CA LEU A 156 17.93 0.08 -5.19
C LEU A 156 17.85 1.51 -4.67
N ILE A 157 16.74 2.18 -4.92
CA ILE A 157 16.39 3.47 -4.31
C ILE A 157 14.98 3.37 -3.76
N ARG A 158 14.80 3.71 -2.48
CA ARG A 158 13.48 3.88 -1.87
C ARG A 158 13.18 5.37 -1.75
N LEU A 159 12.03 5.75 -2.28
CA LEU A 159 11.44 7.06 -2.20
C LEU A 159 10.28 7.04 -1.21
N GLN A 160 10.12 8.12 -0.46
CA GLN A 160 8.96 8.35 0.39
C GLN A 160 8.32 9.67 -0.01
N PHE A 161 7.05 9.63 -0.35
CA PHE A 161 6.22 10.78 -0.67
C PHE A 161 5.66 11.41 0.62
N ASP A 162 5.27 12.67 0.56
CA ASP A 162 4.80 13.42 1.73
C ASP A 162 3.46 12.92 2.26
N ASP A 163 2.64 12.27 1.41
CA ASP A 163 1.40 11.58 1.76
C ASP A 163 1.63 10.19 2.38
N GLY A 164 2.90 9.75 2.45
CA GLY A 164 3.31 8.48 3.05
C GLY A 164 3.43 7.32 2.07
N VAL A 165 3.17 7.51 0.77
CA VAL A 165 3.45 6.50 -0.26
C VAL A 165 4.94 6.20 -0.28
N GLU A 166 5.28 4.91 -0.33
CA GLU A 166 6.66 4.43 -0.48
C GLU A 166 6.82 3.74 -1.84
N VAL A 167 7.80 4.18 -2.63
CA VAL A 167 8.17 3.56 -3.91
C VAL A 167 9.61 3.08 -3.83
N THR A 168 9.86 1.80 -4.15
CA THR A 168 11.22 1.26 -4.26
C THR A 168 11.48 0.87 -5.70
N LEU A 169 12.55 1.42 -6.26
CA LEU A 169 13.02 1.17 -7.62
C LEU A 169 14.19 0.20 -7.59
N GLN A 170 14.22 -0.75 -8.54
CA GLN A 170 15.37 -1.61 -8.79
C GLN A 170 15.95 -1.30 -10.17
N GLY A 171 17.26 -1.04 -10.23
CA GLY A 171 17.98 -0.84 -11.49
C GLY A 171 18.20 -2.14 -12.28
N PRO A 172 18.28 -2.05 -13.62
CA PRO A 172 18.19 -0.80 -14.40
C PRO A 172 16.76 -0.28 -14.47
N ALA A 173 16.56 1.03 -14.17
CA ALA A 173 15.23 1.63 -14.18
C ALA A 173 15.28 3.11 -14.57
N ARG A 174 14.21 3.57 -15.24
CA ARG A 174 13.93 4.96 -15.52
C ARG A 174 12.54 5.32 -15.01
N TYR A 175 12.50 6.22 -14.04
CA TYR A 175 11.30 6.60 -13.31
C TYR A 175 11.16 8.12 -13.25
N GLU A 176 9.96 8.62 -13.48
CA GLU A 176 9.67 10.05 -13.53
C GLU A 176 8.68 10.44 -12.44
N LEU A 177 9.05 11.40 -11.62
CA LEU A 177 8.20 12.10 -10.68
C LEU A 177 7.51 13.24 -11.44
N ILE A 178 6.18 13.19 -11.62
CA ILE A 178 5.41 14.18 -12.40
C ILE A 178 4.78 15.20 -11.45
N SER A 179 4.06 14.72 -10.44
CA SER A 179 3.41 15.54 -9.42
C SER A 179 3.16 14.69 -8.16
N PRO A 180 2.75 15.28 -7.03
CA PRO A 180 2.25 14.50 -5.90
C PRO A 180 1.21 13.48 -6.37
N GLY A 181 1.40 12.23 -6.03
CA GLY A 181 0.49 11.14 -6.41
C GLY A 181 0.49 10.69 -7.88
N LYS A 182 1.28 11.34 -8.79
CA LYS A 182 1.38 10.92 -10.20
C LYS A 182 2.81 10.75 -10.65
N THR A 183 3.11 9.55 -11.18
CA THR A 183 4.47 9.14 -11.57
C THR A 183 4.44 8.35 -12.87
N ARG A 184 5.63 8.06 -13.44
CA ARG A 184 5.74 7.20 -14.62
C ARG A 184 6.95 6.30 -14.52
N LEU A 185 6.74 5.01 -14.75
CA LEU A 185 7.80 4.04 -14.96
C LEU A 185 8.00 3.84 -16.47
N HIS A 186 9.14 4.28 -16.99
CA HIS A 186 9.49 4.10 -18.38
C HIS A 186 10.11 2.72 -18.65
N SER A 187 10.90 2.22 -17.71
CA SER A 187 11.55 0.90 -17.76
C SER A 187 11.98 0.47 -16.36
N GLY A 188 12.17 -0.84 -16.17
CA GLY A 188 12.67 -1.42 -14.94
C GLY A 188 11.60 -1.96 -14.03
N LEU A 189 11.92 -2.03 -12.74
CA LEU A 189 11.08 -2.64 -11.73
C LEU A 189 10.84 -1.69 -10.56
N LEU A 190 9.59 -1.57 -10.12
CA LEU A 190 9.21 -0.88 -8.90
C LEU A 190 8.30 -1.72 -8.02
N THR A 191 8.34 -1.44 -6.73
CA THR A 191 7.24 -1.74 -5.81
C THR A 191 6.71 -0.45 -5.23
N ALA A 192 5.39 -0.37 -5.06
CA ALA A 192 4.72 0.73 -4.38
C ALA A 192 3.92 0.21 -3.20
N THR A 193 3.97 0.95 -2.09
CA THR A 193 3.17 0.71 -0.89
C THR A 193 2.41 1.97 -0.58
N VAL A 194 1.09 1.93 -0.66
CA VAL A 194 0.20 3.07 -0.49
C VAL A 194 -0.58 2.90 0.81
N PRO A 195 -0.28 3.71 1.84
CA PRO A 195 -0.98 3.61 3.12
C PRO A 195 -2.42 4.15 3.00
N PRO A 196 -3.32 3.76 3.93
CA PRO A 196 -4.66 4.33 4.01
C PRO A 196 -4.63 5.86 4.09
N GLY A 197 -5.45 6.51 3.25
CA GLY A 197 -5.53 7.97 3.12
C GLY A 197 -4.68 8.56 1.99
N ALA A 198 -3.89 7.73 1.29
CA ALA A 198 -3.11 8.12 0.11
C ALA A 198 -3.58 7.38 -1.17
N GLU A 199 -4.79 6.83 -1.14
CA GLU A 199 -5.38 6.12 -2.28
C GLU A 199 -5.46 7.04 -3.52
N GLY A 200 -5.34 6.46 -4.70
CA GLY A 200 -5.32 7.18 -5.96
C GLY A 200 -3.91 7.49 -6.48
N PHE A 201 -2.86 6.94 -5.86
CA PHE A 201 -1.51 7.02 -6.39
C PHE A 201 -1.43 6.37 -7.78
N GLN A 202 -0.87 7.10 -8.75
CA GLN A 202 -0.85 6.71 -10.16
C GLN A 202 0.57 6.39 -10.63
N VAL A 203 0.69 5.29 -11.35
CA VAL A 203 1.91 4.94 -12.08
C VAL A 203 1.55 4.71 -13.55
N SER A 204 1.93 5.66 -14.42
CA SER A 204 1.84 5.48 -15.86
C SER A 204 2.99 4.58 -16.35
N THR A 205 2.73 3.72 -17.32
CA THR A 205 3.70 2.87 -17.99
C THR A 205 3.60 3.10 -19.51
N PRO A 206 4.45 2.50 -20.34
CA PRO A 206 4.35 2.67 -21.80
C PRO A 206 2.99 2.28 -22.41
N THR A 207 2.30 1.29 -21.85
CA THR A 207 1.05 0.74 -22.40
C THR A 207 -0.14 0.80 -21.47
N ALA A 208 0.04 1.23 -20.20
CA ALA A 208 -1.03 1.25 -19.21
C ALA A 208 -0.89 2.36 -18.17
N GLU A 209 -2.01 2.74 -17.59
CA GLU A 209 -2.11 3.44 -16.31
C GLU A 209 -2.49 2.46 -15.19
N VAL A 210 -1.81 2.58 -14.06
CA VAL A 210 -2.07 1.83 -12.84
C VAL A 210 -2.48 2.80 -11.76
N VAL A 211 -3.69 2.66 -11.22
CA VAL A 211 -4.23 3.49 -10.15
C VAL A 211 -4.41 2.64 -8.91
N ASP A 212 -3.80 3.07 -7.84
CA ASP A 212 -3.91 2.44 -6.53
C ASP A 212 -5.27 2.69 -5.88
N LEU A 213 -5.77 1.67 -5.17
CA LEU A 213 -6.99 1.73 -4.38
C LEU A 213 -6.75 1.30 -2.92
N GLY A 214 -5.56 1.63 -2.37
CA GLY A 214 -5.14 1.26 -1.02
C GLY A 214 -4.38 -0.08 -1.00
N THR A 215 -3.14 -0.11 -1.55
CA THR A 215 -2.48 -1.37 -1.91
C THR A 215 -0.97 -1.39 -1.67
N ALA A 216 -0.44 -2.62 -1.73
CA ALA A 216 0.95 -2.88 -2.06
C ALA A 216 1.00 -3.64 -3.39
N PHE A 217 1.71 -3.10 -4.38
CA PHE A 217 1.80 -3.68 -5.70
C PHE A 217 3.20 -3.53 -6.29
N GLY A 218 3.49 -4.30 -7.34
CA GLY A 218 4.72 -4.20 -8.10
C GLY A 218 4.44 -4.06 -9.59
N ILE A 219 5.33 -3.36 -10.28
CA ILE A 219 5.34 -3.25 -11.73
C ILE A 219 6.73 -3.62 -12.24
N GLU A 220 6.79 -4.57 -13.15
CA GLU A 220 7.97 -4.90 -13.93
C GLU A 220 7.70 -4.56 -15.39
N ILE A 221 8.57 -3.80 -16.03
CA ILE A 221 8.54 -3.61 -17.48
C ILE A 221 9.58 -4.54 -18.07
N ASP A 222 9.13 -5.53 -18.82
CA ASP A 222 9.99 -6.54 -19.43
C ASP A 222 10.85 -5.96 -20.58
N SER A 223 11.72 -6.79 -21.16
CA SER A 223 12.61 -6.40 -22.25
C SER A 223 11.88 -5.99 -23.54
N GLU A 224 10.61 -6.33 -23.69
CA GLU A 224 9.74 -5.93 -24.80
C GLU A 224 8.99 -4.63 -24.53
N GLY A 225 9.18 -4.02 -23.35
CA GLY A 225 8.48 -2.82 -22.89
C GLY A 225 7.06 -3.08 -22.42
N ILE A 226 6.73 -4.32 -22.09
CA ILE A 226 5.41 -4.73 -21.63
C ILE A 226 5.37 -4.70 -20.10
N PRO A 227 4.47 -3.91 -19.47
CA PRO A 227 4.31 -3.89 -18.03
C PRO A 227 3.57 -5.15 -17.56
N VAL A 228 4.11 -5.75 -16.51
CA VAL A 228 3.45 -6.77 -15.67
C VAL A 228 3.17 -6.16 -14.32
N VAL A 229 1.90 -6.08 -13.94
CA VAL A 229 1.42 -5.53 -12.68
C VAL A 229 1.02 -6.67 -11.77
N SER A 230 1.63 -6.76 -10.58
CA SER A 230 1.37 -7.78 -9.56
C SER A 230 0.86 -7.13 -8.28
N VAL A 231 -0.24 -7.61 -7.71
CA VAL A 231 -0.85 -7.06 -6.48
C VAL A 231 -0.53 -7.95 -5.29
N PHE A 232 0.20 -7.41 -4.30
CA PHE A 232 0.61 -8.13 -3.09
C PHE A 232 -0.42 -7.99 -1.97
N ASP A 233 -1.09 -6.85 -1.90
CA ASP A 233 -2.14 -6.55 -0.92
C ASP A 233 -3.13 -5.56 -1.51
N GLY A 234 -4.45 -5.75 -1.25
CA GLY A 234 -5.51 -4.86 -1.71
C GLY A 234 -5.89 -5.04 -3.19
N LYS A 235 -6.03 -3.94 -3.93
CA LYS A 235 -6.47 -3.97 -5.34
C LYS A 235 -6.02 -2.71 -6.10
N VAL A 236 -5.65 -2.85 -7.37
CA VAL A 236 -5.34 -1.75 -8.27
C VAL A 236 -6.26 -1.77 -9.49
N GLU A 237 -6.52 -0.63 -10.08
CA GLU A 237 -7.13 -0.52 -11.38
C GLU A 237 -6.05 -0.36 -12.45
N VAL A 238 -6.08 -1.24 -13.46
CA VAL A 238 -5.15 -1.19 -14.59
C VAL A 238 -5.93 -0.85 -15.84
N THR A 239 -5.61 0.30 -16.45
CA THR A 239 -6.26 0.81 -17.66
C THR A 239 -5.25 0.88 -18.79
N PRO A 240 -5.49 0.26 -19.97
CA PRO A 240 -4.63 0.44 -21.13
C PRO A 240 -4.58 1.90 -21.58
N ALA A 241 -3.41 2.38 -22.05
CA ALA A 241 -3.17 3.79 -22.34
C ALA A 241 -4.16 4.41 -23.33
N ASP A 242 -4.66 3.62 -24.31
CA ASP A 242 -5.57 4.10 -25.36
C ASP A 242 -7.00 3.56 -25.20
N SER A 243 -7.35 3.01 -24.03
CA SER A 243 -8.64 2.39 -23.76
C SER A 243 -9.27 3.00 -22.50
N GLY A 244 -10.57 3.27 -22.54
CA GLY A 244 -11.30 3.72 -21.34
C GLY A 244 -11.75 2.58 -20.41
N ALA A 245 -11.54 1.31 -20.77
CA ALA A 245 -11.99 0.15 -19.99
C ALA A 245 -10.84 -0.38 -19.11
N GLY A 246 -10.85 -0.02 -17.82
CA GLY A 246 -9.95 -0.54 -16.79
C GLY A 246 -10.34 -1.95 -16.33
N ARG A 247 -9.37 -2.67 -15.78
CA ARG A 247 -9.56 -3.94 -15.08
C ARG A 247 -9.09 -3.81 -13.64
N LEU A 248 -9.95 -4.23 -12.72
CA LEU A 248 -9.57 -4.38 -11.33
C LEU A 248 -8.73 -5.64 -11.15
N VAL A 249 -7.52 -5.49 -10.59
CA VAL A 249 -6.59 -6.58 -10.26
C VAL A 249 -6.51 -6.67 -8.75
N GLN A 250 -6.73 -7.86 -8.21
CA GLN A 250 -6.82 -8.10 -6.78
C GLN A 250 -5.55 -8.75 -6.24
N GLU A 251 -5.44 -8.77 -4.91
CA GLU A 251 -4.36 -9.46 -4.19
C GLU A 251 -4.15 -10.89 -4.69
N GLY A 252 -2.89 -11.23 -4.97
CA GLY A 252 -2.48 -12.53 -5.50
C GLY A 252 -2.69 -12.69 -7.02
N GLU A 253 -3.17 -11.65 -7.70
CA GLU A 253 -3.28 -11.63 -9.15
C GLU A 253 -2.15 -10.83 -9.79
N ALA A 254 -1.87 -11.17 -11.05
CA ALA A 254 -1.03 -10.37 -11.93
C ALA A 254 -1.64 -10.26 -13.32
N VAL A 255 -1.40 -9.13 -13.98
CA VAL A 255 -1.78 -8.87 -15.37
C VAL A 255 -0.63 -8.27 -16.14
N ARG A 256 -0.60 -8.56 -17.45
CA ARG A 256 0.26 -7.87 -18.43
C ARG A 256 -0.58 -7.05 -19.39
N VAL A 257 -0.06 -5.89 -19.79
CA VAL A 257 -0.75 -5.05 -20.78
C VAL A 257 0.11 -4.98 -22.03
N THR A 258 -0.32 -5.70 -23.07
CA THR A 258 0.43 -5.85 -24.31
C THR A 258 0.57 -4.54 -25.08
N GLN A 259 1.45 -4.49 -26.08
CA GLN A 259 1.59 -3.35 -26.99
C GLN A 259 0.34 -3.08 -27.84
N ARG A 260 -0.59 -4.03 -27.89
CA ARG A 260 -1.92 -3.83 -28.50
C ARG A 260 -2.96 -3.30 -27.53
N HIS A 261 -2.50 -2.89 -26.33
CA HIS A 261 -3.35 -2.39 -25.23
C HIS A 261 -4.40 -3.40 -24.75
N GLU A 262 -4.07 -4.70 -24.80
CA GLU A 262 -4.91 -5.77 -24.28
C GLU A 262 -4.42 -6.18 -22.88
N ILE A 263 -5.35 -6.28 -21.92
CA ILE A 263 -5.05 -6.79 -20.59
C ILE A 263 -5.16 -8.32 -20.61
N GLN A 264 -4.08 -8.99 -20.32
CA GLN A 264 -4.00 -10.45 -20.23
C GLN A 264 -3.63 -10.87 -18.81
N ALA A 265 -4.17 -12.00 -18.33
CA ALA A 265 -3.73 -12.57 -17.07
C ALA A 265 -2.24 -12.97 -17.17
N ALA A 266 -1.49 -12.69 -16.12
CA ALA A 266 -0.10 -13.12 -15.97
C ALA A 266 0.04 -14.01 -14.73
N LYS A 267 1.12 -14.79 -14.67
CA LYS A 267 1.46 -15.56 -13.46
C LYS A 267 1.85 -14.56 -12.37
N PHE A 268 1.18 -14.64 -11.23
CA PHE A 268 1.62 -13.92 -10.03
C PHE A 268 2.93 -14.55 -9.52
N ASP A 269 3.98 -13.74 -9.39
CA ASP A 269 5.30 -14.19 -8.95
C ASP A 269 5.94 -13.10 -8.08
N ALA A 270 5.92 -13.30 -6.76
CA ALA A 270 6.52 -12.37 -5.82
C ALA A 270 8.06 -12.47 -5.78
N ASP A 271 8.62 -13.57 -6.26
CA ASP A 271 10.08 -13.80 -6.24
C ASP A 271 10.82 -12.88 -7.21
N VAL A 272 10.16 -12.37 -8.23
CA VAL A 272 10.69 -11.31 -9.14
C VAL A 272 11.16 -10.08 -8.35
N PHE A 273 10.50 -9.79 -7.22
CA PHE A 273 10.75 -8.63 -6.35
C PHE A 273 11.62 -8.97 -5.13
N GLU A 274 12.20 -10.19 -5.05
CA GLU A 274 12.93 -10.66 -3.86
C GLU A 274 13.99 -9.67 -3.38
N LYS A 275 14.76 -9.09 -4.30
CA LYS A 275 15.82 -8.11 -3.99
C LYS A 275 15.28 -6.78 -3.45
N VAL A 276 14.03 -6.45 -3.77
CA VAL A 276 13.40 -5.18 -3.38
C VAL A 276 12.88 -5.23 -1.94
N TRP A 277 12.40 -6.39 -1.50
CA TRP A 277 11.71 -6.51 -0.21
C TRP A 277 12.48 -5.99 1.00
N PRO A 278 13.79 -6.25 1.16
CA PRO A 278 14.55 -5.70 2.29
C PRO A 278 14.45 -4.18 2.35
N VAL A 279 14.81 -3.50 1.27
CA VAL A 279 14.83 -2.02 1.19
C VAL A 279 13.41 -1.45 1.27
N ALA A 280 12.45 -2.04 0.55
CA ALA A 280 11.04 -1.62 0.57
C ALA A 280 10.42 -1.73 1.97
N SER A 281 10.79 -2.73 2.75
CA SER A 281 10.28 -2.90 4.11
C SER A 281 10.99 -2.04 5.15
N GLY A 282 12.17 -1.50 4.86
CA GLY A 282 12.96 -0.68 5.78
C GLY A 282 14.07 -1.43 6.49
N VAL A 283 14.54 -2.53 5.89
CA VAL A 283 15.75 -3.23 6.29
C VAL A 283 16.94 -2.64 5.56
N SER A 284 17.99 -2.26 6.27
CA SER A 284 19.21 -1.69 5.73
C SER A 284 20.33 -2.72 5.52
N GLY A 285 20.20 -3.92 6.09
CA GLY A 285 21.16 -5.01 5.90
C GLY A 285 20.75 -6.28 6.61
N SER A 286 21.25 -7.40 6.13
CA SER A 286 21.10 -8.70 6.79
C SER A 286 22.29 -9.60 6.49
N THR A 287 22.61 -10.49 7.42
CA THR A 287 23.60 -11.56 7.25
C THR A 287 23.02 -12.87 7.79
N GLY A 288 23.35 -13.99 7.13
CA GLY A 288 22.75 -15.29 7.44
C GLY A 288 21.57 -15.60 6.51
N ALA A 289 20.78 -16.57 6.89
CA ALA A 289 19.75 -17.16 6.04
C ALA A 289 18.39 -16.48 6.29
N PHE A 290 18.15 -15.36 5.64
CA PHE A 290 16.86 -14.69 5.65
C PHE A 290 16.16 -14.80 4.30
N ARG A 291 14.84 -14.99 4.33
CA ARG A 291 13.95 -14.87 3.18
C ARG A 291 12.94 -13.77 3.44
N PHE A 292 12.96 -12.78 2.57
CA PHE A 292 12.06 -11.63 2.70
C PHE A 292 10.77 -11.87 1.91
N ALA A 293 9.67 -11.37 2.45
CA ALA A 293 8.36 -11.47 1.85
C ALA A 293 7.73 -10.08 1.63
N PRO A 294 6.77 -9.95 0.70
CA PRO A 294 5.98 -8.74 0.56
C PRO A 294 5.18 -8.42 1.82
N HIS A 295 4.53 -7.27 1.85
CA HIS A 295 3.61 -6.90 2.92
C HIS A 295 2.49 -7.93 3.07
N TRP A 296 2.22 -8.36 4.31
CA TRP A 296 1.18 -9.33 4.66
C TRP A 296 1.12 -10.57 3.74
N PRO A 297 2.23 -11.30 3.58
CA PRO A 297 2.25 -12.47 2.70
C PRO A 297 1.26 -13.53 3.19
N ARG A 298 0.67 -14.25 2.27
CA ARG A 298 -0.15 -15.42 2.59
C ARG A 298 0.68 -16.71 2.44
N PRO A 299 0.55 -17.66 3.35
CA PRO A 299 -0.09 -17.69 4.66
C PRO A 299 0.88 -17.22 5.76
N MET A 300 0.66 -16.01 6.27
CA MET A 300 1.44 -15.45 7.37
C MET A 300 1.36 -16.36 8.61
N GLY A 301 2.49 -16.64 9.25
CA GLY A 301 2.58 -17.53 10.41
C GLY A 301 2.61 -19.03 10.09
N LEU A 302 2.30 -19.44 8.86
CA LEU A 302 2.31 -20.84 8.45
C LEU A 302 3.47 -21.20 7.51
N VAL A 303 4.24 -20.23 7.03
CA VAL A 303 5.42 -20.47 6.19
C VAL A 303 6.47 -21.30 6.94
N GLN A 304 7.13 -22.21 6.23
CA GLN A 304 8.10 -23.14 6.81
C GLN A 304 9.36 -23.20 5.96
N SER A 305 10.53 -23.31 6.60
CA SER A 305 11.81 -23.57 5.94
C SER A 305 12.77 -24.22 6.93
N ASN A 306 13.56 -25.18 6.46
CA ASN A 306 14.67 -25.74 7.23
C ASN A 306 15.94 -24.87 7.17
N THR A 307 15.97 -23.87 6.29
CA THR A 307 17.18 -23.12 5.92
C THR A 307 17.04 -21.61 6.05
N ASP A 308 15.81 -21.08 6.28
CA ASP A 308 15.58 -19.65 6.22
C ASP A 308 14.75 -19.15 7.42
N ILE A 309 15.11 -17.98 7.92
CA ILE A 309 14.24 -17.16 8.78
C ILE A 309 13.42 -16.26 7.85
N PHE A 310 12.12 -16.39 7.89
CA PHE A 310 11.24 -15.50 7.13
C PHE A 310 11.15 -14.14 7.81
N VAL A 311 11.27 -13.08 7.01
CA VAL A 311 11.01 -11.69 7.43
C VAL A 311 9.66 -11.28 6.82
N LEU A 312 8.66 -11.16 7.67
CA LEU A 312 7.27 -10.93 7.29
C LEU A 312 6.85 -9.54 7.77
N PRO A 313 6.84 -8.50 6.89
CA PRO A 313 6.33 -7.18 7.27
C PRO A 313 4.84 -7.28 7.59
N GLU A 314 4.43 -6.83 8.79
CA GLU A 314 3.04 -6.90 9.28
C GLU A 314 2.26 -5.61 8.97
N GLY A 315 2.17 -5.28 7.67
CA GLY A 315 1.41 -4.15 7.16
C GLY A 315 2.13 -2.81 7.18
N TYR A 316 1.34 -1.75 7.15
CA TYR A 316 1.82 -0.37 7.09
C TYR A 316 2.27 0.14 8.46
N ALA A 317 3.04 1.24 8.46
CA ALA A 317 3.28 1.99 9.69
C ALA A 317 1.95 2.50 10.25
N ARG A 318 1.75 2.32 11.56
CA ARG A 318 0.51 2.69 12.25
C ARG A 318 0.77 3.40 13.56
N ILE A 319 -0.20 4.18 13.99
CA ILE A 319 -0.21 4.76 15.34
C ILE A 319 -0.87 3.74 16.26
N LEU A 320 -0.20 3.41 17.36
CA LEU A 320 -0.77 2.51 18.37
C LEU A 320 -1.99 3.15 19.04
N SER A 321 -3.14 2.47 18.99
CA SER A 321 -4.37 2.88 19.69
C SER A 321 -4.31 2.58 21.20
N GLU A 322 -3.53 1.57 21.59
CA GLU A 322 -3.36 1.10 22.96
C GLU A 322 -1.89 0.75 23.21
N PRO A 323 -1.43 0.70 24.47
CA PRO A 323 -0.08 0.24 24.80
C PRO A 323 0.11 -1.20 24.39
N ILE A 324 1.32 -1.55 23.90
CA ILE A 324 1.69 -2.91 23.58
C ILE A 324 2.87 -3.37 24.44
N ARG A 325 2.75 -4.59 24.97
CA ARG A 325 3.82 -5.21 25.75
C ARG A 325 4.89 -5.76 24.84
N VAL A 326 6.17 -5.44 25.17
CA VAL A 326 7.36 -5.98 24.53
C VAL A 326 8.28 -6.57 25.58
N ASN A 327 9.04 -7.61 25.22
CA ASN A 327 9.81 -8.40 26.19
C ASN A 327 11.30 -8.04 26.21
N VAL A 328 11.83 -7.46 25.13
CA VAL A 328 13.22 -6.99 25.05
C VAL A 328 13.21 -5.52 24.67
N THR A 329 13.56 -4.66 25.59
CA THR A 329 13.57 -3.20 25.40
C THR A 329 14.95 -2.57 25.54
N SER A 330 15.92 -3.32 26.05
CA SER A 330 17.28 -2.84 26.27
C SER A 330 18.27 -3.58 25.37
N PRO A 331 19.32 -2.90 24.87
CA PRO A 331 20.43 -3.56 24.19
C PRO A 331 21.04 -4.65 25.06
N GLY A 332 21.54 -5.68 24.40
CA GLY A 332 22.19 -6.80 25.07
C GLY A 332 21.72 -8.16 24.55
N LYS A 333 22.33 -9.19 25.11
CA LYS A 333 22.05 -10.59 24.78
C LYS A 333 21.07 -11.16 25.78
N VAL A 334 19.97 -11.72 25.27
CA VAL A 334 18.97 -12.46 26.04
C VAL A 334 19.15 -13.95 25.77
N ARG A 335 19.35 -14.72 26.80
CA ARG A 335 19.53 -16.19 26.80
C ARG A 335 18.66 -16.86 27.86
N PHE A 336 18.33 -16.14 28.92
CA PHE A 336 17.46 -16.61 29.99
C PHE A 336 16.20 -15.79 30.08
N ALA A 337 15.12 -16.39 30.51
CA ALA A 337 13.87 -15.64 30.75
C ALA A 337 14.06 -14.49 31.77
N ALA A 338 15.05 -14.62 32.67
CA ALA A 338 15.41 -13.55 33.60
C ALA A 338 16.13 -12.35 32.96
N ASP A 339 16.63 -12.49 31.72
CA ASP A 339 17.25 -11.38 30.96
C ASP A 339 16.24 -10.48 30.29
N LEU A 340 14.95 -10.88 30.29
CA LEU A 340 13.88 -10.10 29.65
C LEU A 340 13.69 -8.74 30.35
N THR A 341 13.61 -7.70 29.54
CA THR A 341 13.42 -6.31 29.97
C THR A 341 12.03 -5.81 29.59
N THR A 342 11.00 -6.54 30.07
CA THR A 342 9.61 -6.31 29.68
C THR A 342 9.14 -4.90 30.02
N ALA A 343 8.54 -4.20 29.06
CA ALA A 343 7.92 -2.89 29.22
C ALA A 343 6.78 -2.70 28.20
N ASP A 344 6.02 -1.64 28.36
CA ASP A 344 4.95 -1.30 27.43
C ASP A 344 5.40 -0.12 26.52
N ILE A 345 5.23 -0.27 25.21
CA ILE A 345 5.30 0.84 24.26
C ILE A 345 3.97 1.61 24.36
N PRO A 346 3.97 2.92 24.65
CA PRO A 346 2.74 3.65 24.89
C PRO A 346 1.88 3.80 23.62
N SER A 347 0.58 4.00 23.80
CA SER A 347 -0.33 4.46 22.74
C SER A 347 0.15 5.80 22.14
N GLY A 348 -0.27 6.09 20.91
CA GLY A 348 0.13 7.29 20.17
C GLY A 348 1.50 7.17 19.47
N LYS A 349 2.30 6.15 19.76
CA LYS A 349 3.58 5.93 19.06
C LYS A 349 3.32 5.39 17.66
N ARG A 350 4.01 5.95 16.65
CA ARG A 350 3.97 5.44 15.27
C ARG A 350 5.00 4.33 15.10
N VAL A 351 4.55 3.14 14.70
CA VAL A 351 5.38 1.93 14.64
C VAL A 351 5.14 1.14 13.36
N LYS A 352 6.13 0.33 12.96
CA LYS A 352 6.00 -0.75 11.96
C LYS A 352 6.41 -2.06 12.61
N SER A 353 5.65 -3.12 12.35
CA SER A 353 5.90 -4.44 12.90
C SER A 353 6.46 -5.39 11.84
N PHE A 354 7.36 -6.26 12.26
CA PHE A 354 7.89 -7.37 11.47
C PHE A 354 7.81 -8.65 12.30
N LEU A 355 7.32 -9.72 11.69
CA LEU A 355 7.42 -11.05 12.27
C LEU A 355 8.62 -11.76 11.65
N LEU A 356 9.63 -12.05 12.45
CA LEU A 356 10.74 -12.94 12.11
C LEU A 356 10.35 -14.34 12.54
N GLN A 357 10.29 -15.27 11.58
CA GLN A 357 9.78 -16.61 11.83
C GLN A 357 10.75 -17.66 11.33
N PHE A 358 11.20 -18.54 12.23
CA PHE A 358 11.85 -19.80 11.90
C PHE A 358 10.91 -20.94 12.28
N ARG A 359 10.47 -21.70 11.29
CA ARG A 359 9.63 -22.88 11.49
C ARG A 359 10.09 -23.98 10.56
N PRO A 360 10.70 -25.04 11.07
CA PRO A 360 11.11 -26.19 10.27
C PRO A 360 9.92 -26.83 9.53
N LEU A 361 10.20 -27.47 8.39
CA LEU A 361 9.20 -28.27 7.68
C LEU A 361 8.72 -29.41 8.59
N ASP A 362 7.41 -29.62 8.63
CA ASP A 362 6.82 -30.79 9.31
C ASP A 362 7.09 -32.03 8.45
N GLN A 363 8.06 -32.80 8.88
CA GLN A 363 8.54 -33.98 8.16
C GLN A 363 7.49 -35.09 8.04
N ARG A 364 6.35 -34.96 8.71
CA ARG A 364 5.23 -35.91 8.60
C ARG A 364 4.46 -35.76 7.28
N ASP A 365 4.61 -34.63 6.61
CA ASP A 365 3.94 -34.31 5.34
C ASP A 365 4.79 -34.72 4.12
N GLU A 366 6.06 -35.10 4.32
CA GLU A 366 6.90 -35.62 3.23
C GLU A 366 6.60 -37.10 3.00
N ALA A 367 5.80 -37.41 1.96
CA ALA A 367 5.52 -38.77 1.50
C ALA A 367 6.75 -39.41 0.83
N GLY A 368 7.78 -39.70 1.62
CA GLY A 368 8.96 -40.42 1.21
C GLY A 368 8.98 -41.88 1.74
N PRO A 369 9.80 -42.77 1.16
CA PRO A 369 9.97 -44.11 1.68
C PRO A 369 10.47 -44.07 3.15
N PRO A 370 10.01 -44.96 4.04
CA PRO A 370 10.25 -44.90 5.48
C PRO A 370 11.72 -44.87 5.93
N GLN A 371 12.63 -45.23 5.05
CA GLN A 371 14.08 -45.32 5.31
C GLN A 371 14.85 -44.02 5.09
N LEU A 372 14.18 -43.00 4.55
CA LEU A 372 14.75 -41.67 4.27
C LEU A 372 14.01 -40.55 5.00
N GLN A 373 13.09 -40.88 5.91
CA GLN A 373 12.40 -39.86 6.70
C GLN A 373 13.39 -39.24 7.69
N PRO A 374 13.63 -37.93 7.60
CA PRO A 374 14.42 -37.23 8.58
C PRO A 374 13.82 -37.42 9.98
N ASN A 375 14.68 -37.47 11.00
CA ASN A 375 14.25 -37.64 12.38
C ASN A 375 13.39 -36.44 12.81
N PRO A 376 12.07 -36.60 13.13
CA PRO A 376 11.23 -35.50 13.54
C PRO A 376 11.70 -34.78 14.82
N ASN A 377 12.62 -35.39 15.56
CA ASN A 377 13.24 -34.81 16.75
C ASN A 377 14.62 -34.18 16.45
N GLU A 378 15.03 -34.07 15.20
CA GLU A 378 16.26 -33.41 14.82
C GLU A 378 16.13 -31.90 15.07
N LEU A 379 17.00 -31.39 15.96
CA LEU A 379 17.08 -29.96 16.22
C LEU A 379 17.65 -29.25 15.00
N LYS A 380 16.89 -28.35 14.42
CA LYS A 380 17.36 -27.43 13.38
C LYS A 380 17.79 -26.14 14.04
N ARG A 381 18.99 -25.65 13.71
CA ARG A 381 19.54 -24.41 14.23
C ARG A 381 19.87 -23.45 13.09
N ILE A 382 19.50 -22.21 13.27
CA ILE A 382 19.70 -21.16 12.28
C ILE A 382 20.16 -19.87 12.96
N VAL A 383 21.11 -19.20 12.31
CA VAL A 383 21.67 -17.93 12.81
C VAL A 383 21.50 -16.87 11.74
N GLY A 384 21.07 -15.70 12.16
CA GLY A 384 20.94 -14.55 11.28
C GLY A 384 21.03 -13.23 12.04
N GLU A 385 21.37 -12.18 11.32
CA GLU A 385 21.45 -10.83 11.84
C GLU A 385 20.76 -9.88 10.85
N ILE A 386 19.80 -9.09 11.33
CA ILE A 386 19.01 -8.16 10.53
C ILE A 386 19.12 -6.77 11.12
N THR A 387 19.40 -5.77 10.26
CA THR A 387 19.52 -4.37 10.63
C THR A 387 18.41 -3.55 10.00
N PHE A 388 17.68 -2.82 10.82
CA PHE A 388 16.62 -1.91 10.39
C PHE A 388 17.16 -0.49 10.20
N ASN A 389 16.57 0.25 9.27
CA ASN A 389 16.93 1.65 9.01
C ASN A 389 16.51 2.61 10.12
N ARG A 390 15.65 2.14 11.04
CA ARG A 390 15.15 2.90 12.20
C ARG A 390 15.32 2.09 13.49
N PRO A 391 15.32 2.74 14.67
CA PRO A 391 15.50 2.05 15.94
C PRO A 391 14.36 1.06 16.23
N VAL A 392 14.72 -0.08 16.78
CA VAL A 392 13.80 -1.07 17.37
C VAL A 392 13.36 -0.56 18.74
N LEU A 393 12.06 -0.38 18.92
CA LEU A 393 11.46 0.01 20.20
C LEU A 393 11.43 -1.17 21.18
N GLY A 394 11.23 -2.37 20.66
CA GLY A 394 11.23 -3.58 21.44
C GLY A 394 10.93 -4.84 20.62
N LEU A 395 11.15 -5.99 21.25
CA LEU A 395 10.88 -7.30 20.67
C LEU A 395 9.86 -8.05 21.51
N ILE A 396 8.95 -8.77 20.85
CA ILE A 396 7.97 -9.66 21.50
C ILE A 396 8.41 -11.08 21.18
N VAL A 397 8.75 -11.85 22.22
CA VAL A 397 9.28 -13.21 22.12
C VAL A 397 8.55 -14.21 23.01
N VAL A 398 7.68 -13.73 23.90
CA VAL A 398 6.87 -14.55 24.80
C VAL A 398 5.54 -14.90 24.13
N GLY A 399 5.14 -16.15 24.21
CA GLY A 399 3.99 -16.66 23.46
C GLY A 399 2.66 -15.97 23.77
N ASP A 400 2.40 -15.58 25.04
CA ASP A 400 1.18 -14.85 25.43
C ASP A 400 1.17 -13.44 24.83
N ASP A 401 2.29 -12.73 24.86
CA ASP A 401 2.39 -11.38 24.31
C ASP A 401 2.36 -11.39 22.76
N LEU A 402 2.93 -12.44 22.12
CA LEU A 402 2.78 -12.67 20.68
C LEU A 402 1.30 -12.84 20.30
N ARG A 403 0.55 -13.68 21.05
CA ARG A 403 -0.87 -13.89 20.80
C ARG A 403 -1.70 -12.62 21.04
N ALA A 404 -1.42 -11.90 22.12
CA ALA A 404 -2.10 -10.65 22.44
C ALA A 404 -1.91 -9.60 21.33
N SER A 405 -0.72 -9.54 20.73
CA SER A 405 -0.40 -8.58 19.66
C SER A 405 -0.80 -9.03 18.25
N ASP A 406 -1.19 -10.30 18.03
CA ASP A 406 -1.60 -10.80 16.72
C ASP A 406 -2.78 -10.01 16.13
N GLY A 407 -3.79 -9.73 16.91
CA GLY A 407 -4.99 -8.98 16.47
C GLY A 407 -4.66 -7.55 16.02
N LEU A 408 -3.60 -6.96 16.58
CA LEU A 408 -3.17 -5.61 16.23
C LEU A 408 -2.38 -5.59 14.91
N PHE A 409 -1.48 -6.54 14.69
CA PHE A 409 -0.52 -6.50 13.58
C PHE A 409 -0.87 -7.43 12.42
N SER A 410 -1.67 -8.49 12.64
CA SER A 410 -2.07 -9.38 11.55
C SER A 410 -3.18 -8.79 10.68
N LYS A 411 -3.20 -9.20 9.41
CA LYS A 411 -4.34 -9.01 8.53
C LYS A 411 -5.52 -9.86 8.99
N ARG A 412 -6.76 -9.44 8.75
CA ARG A 412 -7.95 -10.27 9.00
C ARG A 412 -7.81 -11.63 8.32
N GLY A 413 -7.94 -12.71 9.10
CA GLY A 413 -7.77 -14.08 8.61
C GLY A 413 -6.33 -14.61 8.67
N GLY A 414 -5.37 -13.84 9.20
CA GLY A 414 -4.03 -14.34 9.50
C GLY A 414 -4.10 -15.55 10.43
N GLN A 415 -3.43 -16.64 10.05
CA GLN A 415 -3.39 -17.88 10.83
C GLN A 415 -2.01 -18.01 11.47
N PHE A 416 -2.00 -18.14 12.79
CA PHE A 416 -0.77 -18.39 13.53
C PHE A 416 -0.91 -19.70 14.32
N PRO A 417 0.19 -20.45 14.51
CA PRO A 417 0.20 -21.58 15.44
C PRO A 417 -0.23 -21.13 16.83
N GLN A 418 -1.15 -21.86 17.45
CA GLN A 418 -1.66 -21.51 18.78
C GLN A 418 -0.66 -21.80 19.91
N LYS A 419 0.29 -22.70 19.67
CA LYS A 419 1.32 -23.14 20.63
C LYS A 419 2.68 -23.24 19.94
N GLY A 420 3.75 -23.23 20.73
CA GLY A 420 5.12 -23.48 20.25
C GLY A 420 5.63 -22.36 19.34
N ARG A 421 5.41 -21.09 19.73
CA ARG A 421 5.86 -19.89 19.00
C ARG A 421 6.87 -19.05 19.77
N ALA A 422 6.96 -19.27 21.08
CA ALA A 422 7.86 -18.51 21.94
C ALA A 422 9.29 -18.99 21.78
N LEU A 423 10.24 -18.11 22.08
CA LEU A 423 11.65 -18.52 22.23
C LEU A 423 11.82 -19.35 23.50
N GLU A 424 12.62 -20.41 23.40
CA GLU A 424 13.10 -21.22 24.54
C GLU A 424 14.29 -20.54 25.18
N LEU A 425 14.08 -19.87 26.34
CA LEU A 425 15.07 -19.06 27.04
C LEU A 425 15.43 -19.67 28.41
N SER A 426 15.92 -20.91 28.42
CA SER A 426 16.39 -21.59 29.65
C SER A 426 17.91 -21.66 29.80
N GLY A 427 18.63 -21.21 28.77
CA GLY A 427 20.09 -21.08 28.79
C GLY A 427 20.84 -22.34 28.46
N THR A 428 20.15 -23.38 27.98
CA THR A 428 20.82 -24.61 27.52
C THR A 428 21.43 -24.42 26.11
N PRO A 429 22.33 -25.31 25.66
CA PRO A 429 22.85 -25.25 24.29
C PRO A 429 21.81 -25.52 23.19
N ARG A 430 20.60 -25.95 23.55
CA ARG A 430 19.50 -26.23 22.62
C ARG A 430 18.50 -25.10 22.51
N ASP A 431 18.68 -24.07 23.34
CA ASP A 431 17.76 -22.93 23.41
C ASP A 431 18.15 -21.81 22.45
N ASP A 432 17.24 -20.89 22.35
CA ASP A 432 17.37 -19.69 21.55
C ASP A 432 18.24 -18.64 22.21
N THR A 433 18.75 -17.78 21.39
CA THR A 433 19.41 -16.56 21.84
C THR A 433 19.02 -15.40 20.92
N ILE A 434 18.69 -14.28 21.52
CA ILE A 434 18.46 -13.05 20.78
C ILE A 434 19.35 -11.93 21.33
N THR A 435 19.85 -11.07 20.45
CA THR A 435 20.66 -9.91 20.85
C THR A 435 20.14 -8.68 20.15
N LEU A 436 19.90 -7.63 20.90
CA LEU A 436 19.63 -6.29 20.38
C LEU A 436 20.91 -5.45 20.51
N SER A 437 21.34 -4.81 19.42
CA SER A 437 22.54 -3.98 19.38
C SER A 437 22.40 -2.69 20.20
N ASP A 438 23.52 -2.05 20.55
CA ASP A 438 23.57 -0.83 21.35
C ASP A 438 22.85 0.35 20.65
N ASP A 439 22.93 0.45 19.33
CA ASP A 439 22.24 1.43 18.52
C ASP A 439 20.75 1.09 18.30
N ARG A 440 20.31 -0.07 18.83
CA ARG A 440 18.94 -0.58 18.75
C ARG A 440 18.43 -0.77 17.31
N ARG A 441 19.31 -0.98 16.35
CA ARG A 441 18.90 -1.18 14.94
C ARG A 441 19.10 -2.61 14.48
N THR A 442 20.00 -3.35 15.10
CA THR A 442 20.34 -4.72 14.69
C THR A 442 19.82 -5.74 15.69
N VAL A 443 19.13 -6.73 15.15
CA VAL A 443 18.64 -7.90 15.89
C VAL A 443 19.40 -9.14 15.38
N LYS A 444 20.15 -9.78 16.26
CA LYS A 444 20.81 -11.04 15.98
C LYS A 444 20.03 -12.19 16.60
N LEU A 445 19.74 -13.19 15.80
CA LEU A 445 18.98 -14.38 16.14
C LEU A 445 19.90 -15.60 16.09
N ASP A 446 19.74 -16.48 17.05
CA ASP A 446 20.30 -17.82 17.05
C ASP A 446 19.19 -18.74 17.55
N LEU A 447 18.44 -19.32 16.63
CA LEU A 447 17.17 -20.02 16.86
C LEU A 447 17.35 -21.52 16.68
N ALA A 448 16.63 -22.31 17.48
CA ALA A 448 16.77 -23.75 17.52
C ALA A 448 15.41 -24.44 17.69
N ALA A 449 14.79 -24.85 16.60
CA ALA A 449 13.47 -25.46 16.59
C ALA A 449 13.49 -26.92 16.13
N PHE A 450 12.45 -27.67 16.49
CA PHE A 450 12.28 -29.07 16.06
C PHE A 450 10.79 -29.43 15.86
N GLY A 451 10.55 -30.33 14.94
CA GLY A 451 9.21 -30.84 14.65
C GLY A 451 8.25 -29.75 14.17
N ILE A 452 7.10 -29.62 14.85
CA ILE A 452 6.05 -28.64 14.52
C ILE A 452 6.21 -27.30 15.25
N PHE A 453 7.20 -27.20 16.16
CA PHE A 453 7.49 -25.99 16.90
C PHE A 453 8.26 -25.02 16.02
N GLY A 454 8.14 -23.74 16.30
CA GLY A 454 8.85 -22.71 15.55
C GLY A 454 8.96 -21.43 16.36
N ASP A 455 10.02 -20.68 16.11
CA ASP A 455 10.38 -19.49 16.85
C ASP A 455 9.87 -18.26 16.13
N HIS A 456 9.13 -17.45 16.83
CA HIS A 456 8.61 -16.18 16.37
C HIS A 456 9.18 -15.03 17.20
N VAL A 457 9.70 -14.04 16.52
CA VAL A 457 10.14 -12.77 17.10
C VAL A 457 9.41 -11.65 16.40
N ARG A 458 8.55 -10.93 17.11
CA ARG A 458 7.93 -9.73 16.57
C ARG A 458 8.79 -8.52 16.91
N VAL A 459 9.26 -7.82 15.88
CA VAL A 459 10.11 -6.65 16.00
C VAL A 459 9.27 -5.40 15.80
N ILE A 460 9.28 -4.50 16.77
CA ILE A 460 8.55 -3.22 16.71
C ILE A 460 9.56 -2.11 16.44
N VAL A 461 9.46 -1.52 15.25
CA VAL A 461 10.39 -0.49 14.75
C VAL A 461 9.73 0.88 14.82
N ASP A 462 10.47 1.88 15.31
CA ASP A 462 10.02 3.27 15.38
C ASP A 462 9.79 3.86 13.99
N GLN A 463 8.66 4.49 13.80
CA GLN A 463 8.30 5.20 12.57
C GLN A 463 7.90 6.67 12.87
N SER A 464 8.26 7.18 14.04
CA SER A 464 8.06 8.59 14.35
C SER A 464 8.83 9.44 13.35
N LEU A 465 8.20 10.53 12.90
CA LEU A 465 8.87 11.51 12.04
C LEU A 465 10.00 12.13 12.86
N GLU A 466 11.17 12.26 12.28
CA GLU A 466 12.25 13.09 12.86
C GLU A 466 11.79 14.54 12.73
N ASN A 467 11.62 15.21 13.88
CA ASN A 467 11.31 16.65 13.94
C ASN A 467 12.53 17.47 13.52
#